data_a4272495ad23915196ca139209c93fc6
#
_entry.id   a4272495ad23915196ca139209c93fc6
#
_cell.length_a   1.000
_cell.length_b   1.000
_cell.length_c   1.000
_cell.angle_alpha   90.00
_cell.angle_beta   90.00
_cell.angle_gamma   90.00
#
_symmetry.space_group_name_H-M   'P 1'
#
loop_
_entity.id
_entity.type
_entity.pdbx_description
1 polymer ?
#
loop_
_entity_poly.entity_id
_entity_poly.type
_entity_poly.pdbx_seq_one_letter_code
_entity_poly.pdbx_strand_id
1 'polypeptide(L)'
;MPPLCILLLGLLLLHTTPWCSSSAAATNVTLMAGQELAFGDKLVSRNGKFALGFFQFHPASTISKSSHNTTSPSPSPWYLGIWFNKIPVFTTVWIANRDQPITNPNVSLTQLKISRDGNLVIVNHAANNESIVWSTHIVNNRTHSSINAPSSAVLLKSGNLVLKESRSSDLLAWQSFDYPTDVVLAGAKLGRNKVTGFTRQPISKKSLIDPGLGSYSIDLEDTRGLVLSCRHNPSVVYWQYASSTTSSFNLVRVLNSLLDSNSLTKGLYNLVYVDNDQEEYYMYTSHGESSPSVFVSLDMSGQIKLNHWSQATRSWQIIYAQPDDPCNPPAACGPFTVCRGNPNPSCDCMESFSQNSPQDWKFQDRTGGCIRNTPLHCTSDKNITSSTDMFQPIAQVTLPYNPQIIAVASTQSECEETFLGSCSCTAYSYKDSKCSVWNGELLSVTRNDGIEYISKDVIYLRLAAKDFIPGLRKNKRKPNVGVVTSASIIGFGLLMLMFLLLIWRNKFKWW
;
A
#
# COMPACT_ATOMS: atom_id res chain seq x y z
N MET A 1 43.92 -49.00 -36.95
CA MET A 1 42.46 -48.85 -37.01
C MET A 1 42.12 -47.58 -37.80
N PRO A 2 41.30 -47.65 -38.81
CA PRO A 2 41.05 -46.49 -39.65
C PRO A 2 40.24 -45.41 -38.89
N PRO A 3 40.48 -44.14 -39.16
CA PRO A 3 39.85 -43.01 -38.43
C PRO A 3 38.33 -42.99 -38.50
N LEU A 4 37.73 -43.74 -39.40
CA LEU A 4 36.26 -43.86 -39.56
C LEU A 4 35.59 -44.58 -38.39
N CYS A 5 36.26 -45.55 -37.71
CA CYS A 5 35.73 -46.25 -36.54
C CYS A 5 35.68 -45.35 -35.30
N ILE A 6 36.60 -44.42 -35.14
CA ILE A 6 36.62 -43.47 -34.01
C ILE A 6 35.51 -42.43 -34.18
N LEU A 7 35.22 -42.00 -35.43
CA LEU A 7 34.12 -41.07 -35.73
C LEU A 7 32.74 -41.73 -35.53
N LEU A 8 32.58 -43.01 -35.90
CA LEU A 8 31.35 -43.76 -35.65
C LEU A 8 31.10 -44.04 -34.17
N LEU A 9 32.17 -44.34 -33.38
CA LEU A 9 32.04 -44.49 -31.92
C LEU A 9 31.68 -43.14 -31.24
N GLY A 10 32.24 -42.03 -31.69
CA GLY A 10 31.93 -40.68 -31.21
C GLY A 10 30.49 -40.31 -31.47
N LEU A 11 29.94 -40.65 -32.65
CA LEU A 11 28.52 -40.39 -33.00
C LEU A 11 27.56 -41.30 -32.21
N LEU A 12 27.94 -42.54 -31.90
CA LEU A 12 27.13 -43.43 -31.05
C LEU A 12 27.08 -42.96 -29.57
N LEU A 13 28.17 -42.38 -29.06
CA LEU A 13 28.22 -41.84 -27.72
C LEU A 13 27.42 -40.52 -27.56
N LEU A 14 27.23 -39.77 -28.65
CA LEU A 14 26.38 -38.58 -28.67
C LEU A 14 24.88 -38.90 -28.66
N HIS A 15 24.47 -40.11 -29.04
CA HIS A 15 23.06 -40.51 -28.98
C HIS A 15 22.65 -41.27 -27.73
N THR A 16 23.59 -41.55 -26.79
CA THR A 16 23.29 -42.22 -25.54
C THR A 16 23.28 -41.30 -24.31
N THR A 17 23.34 -39.99 -24.48
CA THR A 17 22.97 -39.11 -23.37
C THR A 17 21.49 -39.34 -23.11
N PRO A 18 21.09 -39.85 -21.93
CA PRO A 18 19.69 -39.85 -21.60
C PRO A 18 19.25 -38.38 -21.64
N TRP A 19 18.31 -38.09 -22.50
CA TRP A 19 17.54 -36.86 -22.35
C TRP A 19 17.00 -36.91 -20.93
N CYS A 20 17.63 -36.18 -20.05
CA CYS A 20 17.03 -35.80 -18.79
C CYS A 20 15.81 -34.96 -19.19
N SER A 21 14.70 -35.64 -19.50
CA SER A 21 13.41 -34.99 -19.49
C SER A 21 13.30 -34.46 -18.07
N SER A 22 13.58 -33.18 -17.91
CA SER A 22 13.08 -32.47 -16.77
C SER A 22 11.58 -32.72 -16.79
N SER A 23 11.11 -33.66 -15.98
CA SER A 23 9.70 -33.78 -15.68
C SER A 23 9.35 -32.39 -15.20
N ALA A 24 8.66 -31.62 -16.06
CA ALA A 24 8.00 -30.41 -15.62
C ALA A 24 7.17 -30.88 -14.41
N ALA A 25 7.58 -30.49 -13.21
CA ALA A 25 6.91 -30.85 -11.98
C ALA A 25 5.44 -30.53 -12.24
N ALA A 26 4.58 -31.57 -12.19
CA ALA A 26 3.16 -31.42 -12.46
C ALA A 26 2.67 -30.32 -11.52
N THR A 27 2.36 -29.15 -12.08
CA THR A 27 1.94 -28.01 -11.27
C THR A 27 0.56 -28.37 -10.72
N ASN A 28 0.49 -28.68 -9.43
CA ASN A 28 -0.77 -28.93 -8.76
C ASN A 28 -1.61 -27.68 -8.84
N VAL A 29 -2.75 -27.76 -9.54
CA VAL A 29 -3.76 -26.70 -9.68
C VAL A 29 -4.81 -26.84 -8.58
N THR A 30 -4.93 -28.05 -8.02
CA THR A 30 -6.04 -28.47 -7.17
C THR A 30 -5.51 -29.12 -5.90
N LEU A 31 -6.08 -28.75 -4.77
CA LEU A 31 -5.96 -29.45 -3.48
C LEU A 31 -7.24 -30.26 -3.26
N MET A 32 -7.12 -31.58 -3.22
CA MET A 32 -8.24 -32.47 -2.98
C MET A 32 -8.46 -32.69 -1.48
N ALA A 33 -9.68 -33.05 -1.09
CA ALA A 33 -9.94 -33.52 0.27
C ALA A 33 -9.02 -34.69 0.62
N GLY A 34 -8.40 -34.63 1.80
CA GLY A 34 -7.39 -35.62 2.24
C GLY A 34 -5.96 -35.30 1.78
N GLN A 35 -5.76 -34.27 0.96
CA GLN A 35 -4.45 -33.72 0.65
C GLN A 35 -4.15 -32.48 1.51
N GLU A 36 -2.89 -32.17 1.65
CA GLU A 36 -2.37 -31.07 2.44
C GLU A 36 -1.38 -30.26 1.61
N LEU A 37 -1.36 -28.96 1.81
CA LEU A 37 -0.38 -28.03 1.25
C LEU A 37 0.48 -27.51 2.41
N ALA A 38 1.74 -27.95 2.46
CA ALA A 38 2.69 -27.59 3.51
C ALA A 38 3.52 -26.35 3.14
N PHE A 39 4.39 -25.92 4.05
CA PHE A 39 5.40 -24.89 3.76
C PHE A 39 6.32 -25.36 2.62
N GLY A 40 6.55 -24.45 1.66
CA GLY A 40 7.35 -24.74 0.47
C GLY A 40 6.54 -25.27 -0.71
N ASP A 41 5.36 -25.85 -0.45
CA ASP A 41 4.45 -26.27 -1.51
C ASP A 41 3.67 -25.10 -2.09
N LYS A 42 3.23 -25.25 -3.34
CA LYS A 42 2.37 -24.25 -3.98
C LYS A 42 1.38 -24.90 -4.95
N LEU A 43 0.17 -24.36 -5.00
CA LEU A 43 -0.71 -24.54 -6.16
C LEU A 43 -0.35 -23.49 -7.20
N VAL A 44 -0.37 -23.86 -8.47
CA VAL A 44 -0.12 -22.92 -9.57
C VAL A 44 -1.29 -22.97 -10.54
N SER A 45 -1.86 -21.80 -10.87
CA SER A 45 -2.95 -21.71 -11.83
C SER A 45 -2.54 -22.33 -13.20
N ARG A 46 -3.51 -22.89 -13.93
CA ARG A 46 -3.23 -23.62 -15.19
C ARG A 46 -2.44 -22.80 -16.23
N ASN A 47 -2.61 -21.47 -16.26
CA ASN A 47 -1.83 -20.57 -17.14
C ASN A 47 -0.47 -20.16 -16.52
N GLY A 48 -0.15 -20.63 -15.34
CA GLY A 48 1.07 -20.31 -14.60
C GLY A 48 1.15 -18.88 -14.06
N LYS A 49 0.07 -18.06 -14.21
CA LYS A 49 0.08 -16.63 -13.86
C LYS A 49 0.06 -16.39 -12.35
N PHE A 50 -0.63 -17.24 -11.60
CA PHE A 50 -0.81 -17.12 -10.15
C PHE A 50 -0.29 -18.35 -9.42
N ALA A 51 0.19 -18.15 -8.19
CA ALA A 51 0.52 -19.21 -7.26
C ALA A 51 -0.14 -18.93 -5.90
N LEU A 52 -0.53 -20.01 -5.20
CA LEU A 52 -1.01 -20.01 -3.81
C LEU A 52 -0.03 -20.80 -2.97
N GLY A 53 0.35 -20.29 -1.82
CA GLY A 53 1.24 -20.96 -0.86
C GLY A 53 1.51 -20.13 0.38
N PHE A 54 2.35 -20.67 1.27
CA PHE A 54 2.82 -19.94 2.44
C PHE A 54 4.00 -19.06 2.09
N PHE A 55 4.03 -17.84 2.65
CA PHE A 55 5.12 -16.88 2.44
C PHE A 55 5.31 -15.95 3.64
N GLN A 56 6.45 -15.25 3.65
CA GLN A 56 6.76 -14.17 4.60
C GLN A 56 7.10 -12.89 3.83
N PHE A 57 6.78 -11.76 4.41
CA PHE A 57 7.33 -10.49 3.95
C PHE A 57 8.71 -10.29 4.59
N HIS A 58 9.74 -10.11 3.77
CA HIS A 58 11.09 -9.81 4.24
C HIS A 58 11.42 -8.35 3.96
N PRO A 59 11.94 -7.60 4.93
CA PRO A 59 12.48 -6.28 4.66
C PRO A 59 13.62 -6.39 3.65
N ALA A 60 13.61 -5.56 2.60
CA ALA A 60 14.65 -5.55 1.56
C ALA A 60 16.09 -5.31 2.12
N SER A 61 16.23 -4.90 3.38
CA SER A 61 17.50 -4.58 4.03
C SER A 61 18.23 -5.77 4.69
N THR A 62 17.66 -6.99 4.71
CA THR A 62 18.31 -8.15 5.33
C THR A 62 19.40 -8.79 4.47
N ILE A 63 19.70 -8.23 3.28
CA ILE A 63 20.76 -8.77 2.40
C ILE A 63 22.15 -8.15 2.69
N SER A 64 22.26 -7.07 3.46
CA SER A 64 23.57 -6.56 3.85
C SER A 64 24.07 -7.20 5.13
N LYS A 65 24.99 -8.15 4.97
CA LYS A 65 25.87 -8.62 6.03
C LYS A 65 26.70 -7.46 6.54
N SER A 66 26.39 -6.89 7.70
CA SER A 66 27.46 -6.38 8.59
C SER A 66 26.90 -5.84 9.90
N SER A 67 27.58 -6.25 10.88
CA SER A 67 27.89 -5.68 12.20
C SER A 67 27.13 -6.23 13.40
N HIS A 68 27.97 -6.68 14.29
CA HIS A 68 27.72 -7.16 15.65
C HIS A 68 26.78 -6.22 16.47
N ASN A 69 25.99 -6.85 17.32
CA ASN A 69 25.19 -6.31 18.41
C ASN A 69 23.88 -5.64 18.04
N THR A 70 22.87 -6.50 17.80
CA THR A 70 21.48 -6.13 18.19
C THR A 70 20.70 -7.44 18.41
N THR A 71 19.86 -7.44 19.46
CA THR A 71 18.84 -8.46 19.74
C THR A 71 18.27 -9.06 18.48
N SER A 72 18.28 -10.41 18.38
CA SER A 72 17.77 -11.14 17.23
C SER A 72 16.39 -10.61 16.83
N PRO A 73 16.20 -10.19 15.56
CA PRO A 73 14.89 -9.74 15.10
C PRO A 73 13.89 -10.87 15.32
N SER A 74 12.73 -10.54 15.87
CA SER A 74 11.63 -11.50 15.98
C SER A 74 11.34 -12.08 14.59
N PRO A 75 11.11 -13.39 14.48
CA PRO A 75 10.89 -14.03 13.19
C PRO A 75 9.68 -13.39 12.50
N SER A 76 9.85 -13.05 11.21
CA SER A 76 8.75 -12.49 10.39
C SER A 76 7.58 -13.48 10.37
N PRO A 77 6.35 -12.99 10.50
CA PRO A 77 5.17 -13.84 10.50
C PRO A 77 4.91 -14.47 9.12
N TRP A 78 4.22 -15.62 9.12
CA TRP A 78 3.83 -16.34 7.93
C TRP A 78 2.38 -16.10 7.56
N TYR A 79 2.14 -16.03 6.26
CA TYR A 79 0.84 -15.85 5.65
C TYR A 79 0.60 -16.91 4.57
N LEU A 80 -0.67 -17.28 4.37
CA LEU A 80 -1.13 -18.02 3.20
C LEU A 80 -1.75 -17.00 2.22
N GLY A 81 -1.33 -17.01 0.96
CA GLY A 81 -1.91 -16.09 0.00
C GLY A 81 -1.62 -16.44 -1.45
N ILE A 82 -2.18 -15.63 -2.34
CA ILE A 82 -2.04 -15.73 -3.77
C ILE A 82 -1.20 -14.55 -4.27
N TRP A 83 -0.27 -14.83 -5.19
CA TRP A 83 0.60 -13.83 -5.82
C TRP A 83 0.78 -14.06 -7.32
N PHE A 84 1.28 -13.04 -8.04
CA PHE A 84 1.68 -13.20 -9.43
C PHE A 84 2.96 -14.04 -9.54
N ASN A 85 2.83 -15.27 -10.07
CA ASN A 85 3.92 -16.26 -10.12
C ASN A 85 4.97 -15.96 -11.19
N LYS A 86 4.59 -15.28 -12.29
CA LYS A 86 5.48 -14.98 -13.44
C LYS A 86 6.10 -13.58 -13.37
N ILE A 87 5.70 -12.77 -12.42
CA ILE A 87 6.21 -11.41 -12.25
C ILE A 87 7.37 -11.45 -11.24
N PRO A 88 8.56 -10.89 -11.58
CA PRO A 88 9.74 -10.96 -10.73
C PRO A 88 9.61 -10.13 -9.44
N VAL A 89 8.69 -9.16 -9.41
CA VAL A 89 8.34 -8.40 -8.20
C VAL A 89 7.27 -9.16 -7.44
N PHE A 90 7.59 -9.62 -6.22
CA PHE A 90 6.63 -10.34 -5.39
C PHE A 90 5.42 -9.45 -5.10
N THR A 91 4.27 -9.81 -5.66
CA THR A 91 3.04 -9.02 -5.59
C THR A 91 1.88 -9.92 -5.21
N THR A 92 1.43 -9.80 -3.98
CA THR A 92 0.27 -10.53 -3.45
C THR A 92 -1.02 -9.92 -3.97
N VAL A 93 -2.00 -10.77 -4.24
CA VAL A 93 -3.33 -10.36 -4.72
C VAL A 93 -4.45 -10.79 -3.78
N TRP A 94 -4.17 -11.70 -2.86
CA TRP A 94 -5.09 -12.15 -1.82
C TRP A 94 -4.33 -12.82 -0.68
N ILE A 95 -4.78 -12.64 0.56
CA ILE A 95 -4.16 -13.23 1.76
C ILE A 95 -5.26 -13.73 2.69
N ALA A 96 -5.20 -15.01 3.05
CA ALA A 96 -6.21 -15.67 3.88
C ALA A 96 -6.20 -15.15 5.32
N ASN A 97 -5.05 -15.18 5.96
CA ASN A 97 -4.87 -14.94 7.40
C ASN A 97 -4.18 -13.59 7.68
N ARG A 98 -4.58 -12.52 6.94
CA ARG A 98 -3.92 -11.21 7.05
C ARG A 98 -4.02 -10.58 8.45
N ASP A 99 -5.09 -10.84 9.17
CA ASP A 99 -5.39 -10.36 10.52
C ASP A 99 -4.99 -11.34 11.63
N GLN A 100 -4.64 -12.58 11.27
CA GLN A 100 -4.15 -13.62 12.18
C GLN A 100 -2.87 -14.27 11.64
N PRO A 101 -1.73 -13.57 11.65
CA PRO A 101 -0.47 -14.09 11.15
C PRO A 101 0.04 -15.25 12.00
N ILE A 102 0.74 -16.21 11.36
CA ILE A 102 1.37 -17.33 12.04
C ILE A 102 2.75 -16.88 12.51
N THR A 103 2.92 -16.66 13.80
CA THR A 103 4.17 -16.11 14.39
C THR A 103 5.16 -17.20 14.80
N ASN A 104 4.66 -18.37 15.24
CA ASN A 104 5.47 -19.51 15.69
C ASN A 104 5.00 -20.80 15.01
N PRO A 105 5.24 -20.96 13.69
CA PRO A 105 4.82 -22.17 13.01
C PRO A 105 5.69 -23.37 13.39
N ASN A 106 5.07 -24.50 13.64
CA ASN A 106 5.76 -25.76 13.41
C ASN A 106 5.80 -26.00 11.89
N VAL A 107 6.92 -25.66 11.26
CA VAL A 107 7.07 -25.67 9.80
C VAL A 107 6.71 -27.02 9.17
N SER A 108 6.95 -28.11 9.89
CA SER A 108 6.63 -29.47 9.39
C SER A 108 5.16 -29.85 9.50
N LEU A 109 4.40 -29.17 10.36
CA LEU A 109 3.02 -29.56 10.70
C LEU A 109 1.98 -28.49 10.37
N THR A 110 2.40 -27.27 10.04
CA THR A 110 1.48 -26.20 9.61
C THR A 110 1.11 -26.39 8.15
N GLN A 111 -0.18 -26.47 7.86
CA GLN A 111 -0.66 -26.86 6.54
C GLN A 111 -2.03 -26.27 6.21
N LEU A 112 -2.32 -26.16 4.91
CA LEU A 112 -3.63 -25.89 4.38
C LEU A 112 -4.28 -27.22 3.98
N LYS A 113 -5.51 -27.47 4.43
CA LYS A 113 -6.27 -28.68 4.09
C LYS A 113 -7.76 -28.40 4.04
N ILE A 114 -8.52 -29.29 3.41
CA ILE A 114 -9.99 -29.31 3.50
C ILE A 114 -10.34 -30.18 4.71
N SER A 115 -11.01 -29.58 5.70
CA SER A 115 -11.47 -30.25 6.91
C SER A 115 -12.68 -31.14 6.64
N ARG A 116 -13.05 -31.99 7.62
CA ARG A 116 -14.17 -32.96 7.48
C ARG A 116 -15.51 -32.28 7.28
N ASP A 117 -15.70 -31.09 7.80
CA ASP A 117 -16.87 -30.24 7.62
C ASP A 117 -16.90 -29.48 6.26
N GLY A 118 -15.88 -29.69 5.42
CA GLY A 118 -15.76 -29.10 4.09
C GLY A 118 -15.14 -27.70 4.06
N ASN A 119 -14.73 -27.15 5.19
CA ASN A 119 -14.02 -25.88 5.21
C ASN A 119 -12.58 -26.02 4.74
N LEU A 120 -12.09 -25.04 4.00
CA LEU A 120 -10.66 -24.88 3.78
C LEU A 120 -10.06 -24.20 5.01
N VAL A 121 -9.09 -24.84 5.65
CA VAL A 121 -8.53 -24.41 6.95
C VAL A 121 -7.02 -24.37 6.93
N ILE A 122 -6.45 -23.36 7.58
CA ILE A 122 -5.04 -23.34 7.97
C ILE A 122 -4.94 -23.94 9.36
N VAL A 123 -4.21 -25.02 9.48
CA VAL A 123 -3.95 -25.70 10.74
C VAL A 123 -2.52 -25.48 11.16
N ASN A 124 -2.32 -25.02 12.39
CA ASN A 124 -1.01 -24.88 13.01
C ASN A 124 -0.91 -25.87 14.19
N HIS A 125 0.14 -26.66 14.20
CA HIS A 125 0.46 -27.57 15.30
C HIS A 125 1.57 -26.95 16.15
N ALA A 126 1.20 -26.17 17.15
CA ALA A 126 2.14 -25.64 18.13
C ALA A 126 2.10 -26.51 19.40
N ALA A 127 3.25 -27.04 19.82
CA ALA A 127 3.46 -27.70 21.11
C ALA A 127 2.34 -28.70 21.53
N ASN A 128 2.03 -29.67 20.65
CA ASN A 128 1.05 -30.74 20.86
C ASN A 128 -0.44 -30.36 20.77
N ASN A 129 -0.78 -29.13 20.41
CA ASN A 129 -2.17 -28.72 20.17
C ASN A 129 -2.35 -28.32 18.70
N GLU A 130 -3.33 -28.96 18.04
CA GLU A 130 -3.81 -28.53 16.73
C GLU A 130 -4.70 -27.30 16.92
N SER A 131 -4.40 -26.22 16.25
CA SER A 131 -5.19 -24.99 16.25
C SER A 131 -5.54 -24.56 14.83
N ILE A 132 -6.80 -24.18 14.60
CA ILE A 132 -7.22 -23.57 13.34
C ILE A 132 -6.91 -22.08 13.41
N VAL A 133 -5.98 -21.62 12.54
CA VAL A 133 -5.59 -20.21 12.43
C VAL A 133 -6.58 -19.45 11.54
N TRP A 134 -7.10 -20.11 10.50
CA TRP A 134 -8.02 -19.50 9.55
C TRP A 134 -8.95 -20.57 8.95
N SER A 135 -10.15 -20.17 8.59
CA SER A 135 -11.18 -21.04 7.97
C SER A 135 -12.03 -20.25 6.99
N THR A 136 -12.58 -20.93 5.98
CA THR A 136 -13.59 -20.37 5.06
C THR A 136 -14.94 -20.10 5.69
N HIS A 137 -15.20 -20.67 6.89
CA HIS A 137 -16.45 -20.52 7.64
C HIS A 137 -17.72 -20.75 6.81
N ILE A 138 -17.71 -21.81 5.97
CA ILE A 138 -18.90 -22.20 5.23
C ILE A 138 -19.90 -22.75 6.23
N VAL A 139 -21.03 -22.03 6.40
CA VAL A 139 -22.11 -22.47 7.27
C VAL A 139 -22.93 -23.54 6.54
N ASN A 140 -22.70 -24.80 6.87
CA ASN A 140 -23.52 -25.90 6.40
C ASN A 140 -24.80 -25.93 7.20
N ASN A 141 -25.82 -25.15 6.81
CA ASN A 141 -27.18 -25.23 7.39
C ASN A 141 -27.90 -26.55 7.09
N ARG A 142 -27.19 -27.56 6.60
CA ARG A 142 -27.79 -28.85 6.21
C ARG A 142 -27.46 -29.91 7.26
N THR A 143 -28.43 -30.22 8.03
CA THR A 143 -28.48 -31.37 8.93
C THR A 143 -28.01 -32.65 8.23
N HIS A 144 -26.94 -33.26 8.75
CA HIS A 144 -26.56 -34.67 8.65
C HIS A 144 -26.39 -35.34 7.27
N SER A 145 -26.05 -34.64 6.19
CA SER A 145 -25.65 -35.34 4.97
C SER A 145 -24.30 -34.87 4.47
N SER A 146 -23.24 -35.65 4.76
CA SER A 146 -21.86 -35.48 4.28
C SER A 146 -21.72 -35.60 2.74
N ILE A 147 -22.82 -35.63 2.03
CA ILE A 147 -22.89 -35.96 0.59
C ILE A 147 -22.53 -34.76 -0.30
N ASN A 148 -22.59 -33.54 0.22
CA ASN A 148 -22.33 -32.30 -0.52
C ASN A 148 -21.16 -31.48 0.04
N ALA A 149 -20.30 -32.07 0.87
CA ALA A 149 -19.14 -31.37 1.37
C ALA A 149 -18.16 -31.00 0.21
N PRO A 150 -17.54 -29.82 0.21
CA PRO A 150 -16.52 -29.48 -0.75
C PRO A 150 -15.41 -30.53 -0.80
N SER A 151 -15.05 -30.95 -2.02
CA SER A 151 -14.05 -32.01 -2.24
C SER A 151 -12.74 -31.51 -2.79
N SER A 152 -12.72 -30.28 -3.30
CA SER A 152 -11.54 -29.73 -3.92
C SER A 152 -11.47 -28.20 -3.82
N ALA A 153 -10.26 -27.69 -3.59
CA ALA A 153 -9.89 -26.29 -3.72
C ALA A 153 -9.07 -26.11 -5.00
N VAL A 154 -9.51 -25.22 -5.89
CA VAL A 154 -8.90 -25.02 -7.21
C VAL A 154 -8.44 -23.57 -7.38
N LEU A 155 -7.17 -23.35 -7.76
CA LEU A 155 -6.66 -22.04 -8.15
C LEU A 155 -6.95 -21.81 -9.64
N LEU A 156 -7.92 -20.95 -9.95
CA LEU A 156 -8.33 -20.66 -11.32
C LEU A 156 -7.30 -19.79 -12.07
N LYS A 157 -7.40 -19.75 -13.42
CA LYS A 157 -6.59 -18.90 -14.29
C LYS A 157 -6.71 -17.41 -13.97
N SER A 158 -7.84 -16.98 -13.40
CA SER A 158 -8.11 -15.61 -12.96
C SER A 158 -7.40 -15.20 -11.66
N GLY A 159 -6.83 -16.15 -10.92
CA GLY A 159 -6.31 -15.93 -9.56
C GLY A 159 -7.34 -16.16 -8.46
N ASN A 160 -8.58 -16.54 -8.82
CA ASN A 160 -9.61 -16.90 -7.86
C ASN A 160 -9.36 -18.30 -7.29
N LEU A 161 -9.30 -18.44 -5.98
CA LEU A 161 -9.31 -19.73 -5.29
C LEU A 161 -10.77 -20.10 -5.01
N VAL A 162 -11.20 -21.26 -5.50
CA VAL A 162 -12.58 -21.71 -5.36
C VAL A 162 -12.66 -23.07 -4.67
N LEU A 163 -13.65 -23.22 -3.79
CA LEU A 163 -14.06 -24.51 -3.23
C LEU A 163 -15.24 -25.04 -4.02
N LYS A 164 -15.11 -26.29 -4.51
CA LYS A 164 -16.13 -26.96 -5.33
C LYS A 164 -16.77 -28.10 -4.56
N GLU A 165 -18.10 -28.25 -4.72
CA GLU A 165 -18.85 -29.37 -4.18
C GLU A 165 -18.59 -30.66 -4.94
N SER A 166 -18.68 -31.82 -4.24
CA SER A 166 -18.38 -33.13 -4.79
C SER A 166 -19.27 -33.56 -5.92
N ARG A 167 -20.55 -33.15 -5.92
CA ARG A 167 -21.58 -33.60 -6.85
C ARG A 167 -21.78 -32.74 -8.08
N SER A 168 -21.35 -31.49 -8.05
CA SER A 168 -21.47 -30.56 -9.18
C SER A 168 -20.18 -29.79 -9.34
N SER A 169 -19.53 -29.97 -10.48
CA SER A 169 -18.32 -29.24 -10.83
C SER A 169 -18.55 -27.71 -10.95
N ASP A 170 -19.81 -27.29 -11.04
CA ASP A 170 -20.20 -25.91 -11.32
C ASP A 170 -20.70 -25.16 -10.08
N LEU A 171 -21.07 -25.88 -9.00
CA LEU A 171 -21.47 -25.26 -7.75
C LEU A 171 -20.24 -24.89 -6.91
N LEU A 172 -20.10 -23.58 -6.64
CA LEU A 172 -19.09 -23.04 -5.77
C LEU A 172 -19.64 -22.91 -4.36
N ALA A 173 -18.98 -23.58 -3.39
CA ALA A 173 -19.30 -23.44 -1.98
C ALA A 173 -18.70 -22.15 -1.40
N TRP A 174 -17.53 -21.71 -1.95
CA TRP A 174 -16.81 -20.54 -1.51
C TRP A 174 -15.81 -20.08 -2.60
N GLN A 175 -15.47 -18.80 -2.60
CA GLN A 175 -14.45 -18.24 -3.48
C GLN A 175 -13.71 -17.06 -2.85
N SER A 176 -12.41 -16.94 -3.11
CA SER A 176 -11.58 -15.85 -2.60
C SER A 176 -11.98 -14.46 -3.13
N PHE A 177 -12.59 -14.38 -4.32
CA PHE A 177 -13.07 -13.13 -4.91
C PHE A 177 -14.23 -12.48 -4.14
N ASP A 178 -14.94 -13.23 -3.31
CA ASP A 178 -15.96 -12.67 -2.42
C ASP A 178 -15.36 -12.05 -1.15
N TYR A 179 -14.09 -12.33 -0.85
CA TYR A 179 -13.38 -11.85 0.32
C TYR A 179 -12.08 -11.12 -0.08
N PRO A 180 -12.18 -9.98 -0.79
CA PRO A 180 -11.00 -9.26 -1.27
C PRO A 180 -10.15 -8.79 -0.09
N THR A 181 -8.83 -8.71 -0.29
CA THR A 181 -7.92 -8.07 0.64
C THR A 181 -7.78 -6.58 0.30
N ASP A 182 -6.67 -6.18 -0.30
CA ASP A 182 -6.43 -4.82 -0.79
C ASP A 182 -6.43 -4.74 -2.32
N VAL A 183 -6.60 -5.89 -2.99
CA VAL A 183 -6.54 -6.03 -4.45
C VAL A 183 -7.84 -6.61 -5.01
N VAL A 184 -8.26 -6.07 -6.15
CA VAL A 184 -9.36 -6.58 -6.97
C VAL A 184 -8.80 -7.00 -8.32
N LEU A 185 -8.98 -8.28 -8.70
CA LEU A 185 -8.54 -8.85 -9.96
C LEU A 185 -9.67 -8.86 -11.00
N ALA A 186 -9.31 -9.09 -12.26
CA ALA A 186 -10.29 -9.26 -13.34
C ALA A 186 -11.24 -10.42 -13.04
N GLY A 187 -12.55 -10.17 -13.13
CA GLY A 187 -13.62 -11.10 -12.80
C GLY A 187 -14.07 -11.06 -11.34
N ALA A 188 -13.37 -10.31 -10.45
CA ALA A 188 -13.84 -10.06 -9.09
C ALA A 188 -14.87 -8.91 -9.08
N LYS A 189 -15.92 -9.07 -8.30
CA LYS A 189 -16.97 -8.06 -8.10
C LYS A 189 -16.55 -7.13 -6.95
N LEU A 190 -16.60 -5.84 -7.17
CA LEU A 190 -16.51 -4.80 -6.14
C LEU A 190 -17.89 -4.23 -5.89
N GLY A 191 -18.49 -4.52 -4.76
CA GLY A 191 -19.85 -4.10 -4.46
C GLY A 191 -20.58 -5.05 -3.52
N ARG A 192 -21.89 -5.14 -3.65
CA ARG A 192 -22.75 -5.79 -2.64
C ARG A 192 -23.83 -6.68 -3.25
N ASN A 193 -24.29 -7.61 -2.44
CA ASN A 193 -25.51 -8.35 -2.66
C ASN A 193 -26.64 -7.64 -1.90
N LYS A 194 -27.66 -7.16 -2.61
CA LYS A 194 -28.77 -6.38 -2.04
C LYS A 194 -29.73 -7.22 -1.19
N VAL A 195 -29.78 -8.52 -1.46
CA VAL A 195 -30.71 -9.46 -0.77
C VAL A 195 -30.13 -9.88 0.58
N THR A 196 -28.83 -10.20 0.61
CA THR A 196 -28.16 -10.70 1.82
C THR A 196 -27.47 -9.62 2.63
N GLY A 197 -27.27 -8.43 2.06
CA GLY A 197 -26.46 -7.36 2.65
C GLY A 197 -24.95 -7.65 2.61
N PHE A 198 -24.53 -8.74 1.98
CA PHE A 198 -23.12 -9.11 1.89
C PHE A 198 -22.34 -8.12 1.00
N THR A 199 -21.25 -7.57 1.53
CA THR A 199 -20.39 -6.62 0.82
C THR A 199 -19.03 -7.20 0.54
N ARG A 200 -18.51 -6.95 -0.67
CA ARG A 200 -17.14 -7.27 -1.10
C ARG A 200 -16.29 -6.00 -0.95
N GLN A 201 -15.73 -5.84 0.22
CA GLN A 201 -15.07 -4.62 0.65
C GLN A 201 -13.54 -4.78 0.66
N PRO A 202 -12.82 -4.21 -0.29
CA PRO A 202 -11.36 -4.10 -0.19
C PRO A 202 -10.95 -3.18 0.96
N ILE A 203 -9.96 -3.64 1.74
CA ILE A 203 -9.38 -2.88 2.83
C ILE A 203 -7.87 -2.77 2.59
N SER A 204 -7.31 -1.56 2.69
CA SER A 204 -5.87 -1.35 2.52
C SER A 204 -5.05 -2.22 3.47
N LYS A 205 -3.82 -2.53 3.11
CA LYS A 205 -2.85 -3.13 4.02
C LYS A 205 -2.25 -2.07 4.94
N LYS A 206 -1.74 -2.52 6.08
CA LYS A 206 -1.16 -1.62 7.09
C LYS A 206 0.20 -1.06 6.64
N SER A 207 1.08 -1.93 6.07
CA SER A 207 2.40 -1.52 5.60
C SER A 207 2.90 -2.42 4.44
N LEU A 208 4.09 -2.16 3.92
CA LEU A 208 4.71 -3.00 2.89
C LEU A 208 5.00 -4.43 3.35
N ILE A 209 5.21 -4.62 4.65
CA ILE A 209 5.58 -5.91 5.26
C ILE A 209 4.51 -6.47 6.19
N ASP A 210 3.49 -5.66 6.53
CA ASP A 210 2.34 -6.08 7.35
C ASP A 210 1.06 -5.96 6.51
N PRO A 211 0.52 -7.08 6.02
CA PRO A 211 -0.72 -7.10 5.24
C PRO A 211 -1.98 -6.93 6.09
N GLY A 212 -1.84 -6.80 7.41
CA GLY A 212 -2.94 -6.55 8.33
C GLY A 212 -3.87 -5.44 7.88
N LEU A 213 -5.03 -5.31 8.52
CA LEU A 213 -6.04 -4.35 8.14
C LEU A 213 -5.54 -2.91 8.34
N GLY A 214 -5.42 -2.17 7.24
CA GLY A 214 -5.01 -0.77 7.23
C GLY A 214 -6.16 0.20 7.54
N SER A 215 -5.95 1.47 7.22
CA SER A 215 -6.81 2.57 7.64
C SER A 215 -7.96 2.89 6.70
N TYR A 216 -7.99 2.32 5.49
CA TYR A 216 -8.91 2.72 4.44
C TYR A 216 -9.69 1.55 3.86
N SER A 217 -10.92 1.80 3.41
CA SER A 217 -11.81 0.84 2.73
C SER A 217 -12.44 1.43 1.49
N ILE A 218 -12.82 0.54 0.56
CA ILE A 218 -13.65 0.86 -0.60
C ILE A 218 -15.03 0.27 -0.34
N ASP A 219 -16.06 1.09 -0.46
CA ASP A 219 -17.46 0.67 -0.29
C ASP A 219 -18.32 1.11 -1.46
N LEU A 220 -19.45 0.41 -1.65
CA LEU A 220 -20.50 0.80 -2.56
C LEU A 220 -21.77 1.04 -1.75
N GLU A 221 -22.17 2.30 -1.64
CA GLU A 221 -23.28 2.75 -0.80
C GLU A 221 -24.48 3.21 -1.63
N ASP A 222 -25.69 3.04 -1.10
CA ASP A 222 -26.93 3.40 -1.77
C ASP A 222 -27.00 4.89 -2.17
N THR A 223 -26.58 5.75 -1.27
CA THR A 223 -26.77 7.18 -1.41
C THR A 223 -25.57 7.92 -1.98
N ARG A 224 -24.36 7.35 -1.83
CA ARG A 224 -23.09 7.99 -2.18
C ARG A 224 -22.37 7.30 -3.35
N GLY A 225 -22.81 6.12 -3.77
CA GLY A 225 -22.15 5.33 -4.82
C GLY A 225 -20.84 4.72 -4.35
N LEU A 226 -19.83 4.70 -5.21
CA LEU A 226 -18.50 4.22 -4.86
C LEU A 226 -17.80 5.23 -3.97
N VAL A 227 -17.42 4.81 -2.77
CA VAL A 227 -16.79 5.66 -1.75
C VAL A 227 -15.47 5.09 -1.26
N LEU A 228 -14.57 6.02 -0.89
CA LEU A 228 -13.37 5.71 -0.12
C LEU A 228 -13.54 6.30 1.28
N SER A 229 -13.42 5.47 2.30
CA SER A 229 -13.70 5.85 3.68
C SER A 229 -12.58 5.45 4.65
N CYS A 230 -12.51 6.17 5.77
CA CYS A 230 -11.64 5.82 6.88
C CYS A 230 -12.25 4.68 7.68
N ARG A 231 -11.57 3.56 7.77
CA ARG A 231 -12.06 2.36 8.47
C ARG A 231 -12.29 2.58 9.96
N HIS A 232 -11.48 3.40 10.64
CA HIS A 232 -11.65 3.72 12.06
C HIS A 232 -12.82 4.68 12.32
N ASN A 233 -13.25 5.42 11.33
CA ASN A 233 -14.44 6.26 11.35
C ASN A 233 -15.13 6.21 9.98
N PRO A 234 -15.99 5.22 9.72
CA PRO A 234 -16.64 5.03 8.42
C PRO A 234 -17.52 6.21 7.98
N SER A 235 -17.93 7.09 8.90
CA SER A 235 -18.66 8.31 8.55
C SER A 235 -17.77 9.33 7.80
N VAL A 236 -16.43 9.17 7.88
CA VAL A 236 -15.47 10.01 7.16
C VAL A 236 -15.21 9.43 5.78
N VAL A 237 -16.04 9.82 4.82
CA VAL A 237 -15.82 9.60 3.40
C VAL A 237 -14.98 10.74 2.87
N TYR A 238 -13.79 10.43 2.36
CA TYR A 238 -12.87 11.46 1.83
C TYR A 238 -12.87 11.55 0.30
N TRP A 239 -13.46 10.56 -0.37
CA TRP A 239 -13.67 10.57 -1.81
C TRP A 239 -14.92 9.78 -2.16
N GLN A 240 -15.65 10.26 -3.12
CA GLN A 240 -16.83 9.57 -3.65
C GLN A 240 -16.95 9.78 -5.15
N TYR A 241 -17.41 8.76 -5.83
CA TYR A 241 -17.80 8.88 -7.22
C TYR A 241 -19.25 8.46 -7.36
N ALA A 242 -20.09 9.47 -7.62
CA ALA A 242 -21.45 9.32 -8.08
C ALA A 242 -22.47 8.71 -7.10
N SER A 243 -23.48 9.52 -6.83
CA SER A 243 -24.69 9.07 -6.12
C SER A 243 -25.82 8.60 -7.06
N SER A 244 -25.55 8.42 -8.36
CA SER A 244 -26.59 8.02 -9.32
C SER A 244 -26.09 6.93 -10.27
N THR A 245 -27.00 6.06 -10.70
CA THR A 245 -26.72 5.02 -11.70
C THR A 245 -26.11 5.60 -12.98
N THR A 246 -26.60 6.76 -13.44
CA THR A 246 -26.04 7.49 -14.61
C THR A 246 -24.57 7.83 -14.42
N SER A 247 -24.20 8.29 -13.23
CA SER A 247 -22.82 8.65 -12.92
C SER A 247 -21.92 7.41 -12.84
N SER A 248 -22.44 6.29 -12.26
CA SER A 248 -21.71 5.01 -12.24
C SER A 248 -21.40 4.51 -13.65
N PHE A 249 -22.31 4.62 -14.60
CA PHE A 249 -22.05 4.34 -16.01
C PHE A 249 -21.02 5.30 -16.64
N ASN A 250 -21.00 6.58 -16.23
CA ASN A 250 -19.99 7.52 -16.68
C ASN A 250 -18.59 7.16 -16.19
N LEU A 251 -18.44 6.70 -14.93
CA LEU A 251 -17.16 6.17 -14.44
C LEU A 251 -16.67 5.01 -15.29
N VAL A 252 -17.55 4.04 -15.58
CA VAL A 252 -17.23 2.90 -16.45
C VAL A 252 -16.74 3.37 -17.81
N ARG A 253 -17.41 4.36 -18.42
CA ARG A 253 -17.02 4.92 -19.72
C ARG A 253 -15.65 5.60 -19.67
N VAL A 254 -15.38 6.41 -18.65
CA VAL A 254 -14.10 7.09 -18.45
C VAL A 254 -12.97 6.07 -18.28
N LEU A 255 -13.15 5.08 -17.42
CA LEU A 255 -12.13 4.06 -17.17
C LEU A 255 -11.87 3.17 -18.38
N ASN A 256 -12.92 2.77 -19.12
CA ASN A 256 -12.75 2.04 -20.38
C ASN A 256 -11.99 2.90 -21.41
N SER A 257 -12.30 4.19 -21.54
CA SER A 257 -11.59 5.10 -22.43
C SER A 257 -10.10 5.23 -22.05
N LEU A 258 -9.78 5.28 -20.76
CA LEU A 258 -8.39 5.30 -20.28
C LEU A 258 -7.65 3.99 -20.62
N LEU A 259 -8.28 2.85 -20.41
CA LEU A 259 -7.72 1.55 -20.78
C LEU A 259 -7.49 1.43 -22.29
N ASP A 260 -8.40 1.95 -23.12
CA ASP A 260 -8.30 1.92 -24.58
C ASP A 260 -7.30 2.94 -25.14
N SER A 261 -7.04 4.03 -24.43
CA SER A 261 -6.03 5.02 -24.83
C SER A 261 -4.60 4.52 -24.61
N ASN A 262 -4.39 3.58 -23.70
CA ASN A 262 -3.10 2.97 -23.45
C ASN A 262 -2.86 1.79 -24.40
N SER A 263 -1.81 1.88 -25.24
CA SER A 263 -1.47 0.87 -26.23
C SER A 263 -1.28 -0.55 -25.68
N LEU A 264 -0.93 -0.67 -24.40
CA LEU A 264 -0.68 -1.96 -23.73
C LEU A 264 -1.96 -2.61 -23.20
N THR A 265 -3.03 -1.85 -22.99
CA THR A 265 -4.30 -2.35 -22.44
C THR A 265 -5.47 -2.25 -23.40
N LYS A 266 -5.29 -1.58 -24.53
CA LYS A 266 -6.32 -1.33 -25.55
C LYS A 266 -7.01 -2.62 -26.00
N GLY A 267 -8.33 -2.68 -25.85
CA GLY A 267 -9.17 -3.81 -26.23
C GLY A 267 -8.97 -5.09 -25.41
N LEU A 268 -8.11 -5.05 -24.38
CA LEU A 268 -7.82 -6.23 -23.55
C LEU A 268 -8.65 -6.29 -22.26
N TYR A 269 -9.24 -5.17 -21.85
CA TYR A 269 -10.02 -5.06 -20.64
C TYR A 269 -11.34 -4.36 -20.90
N ASN A 270 -12.38 -4.77 -20.21
CA ASN A 270 -13.69 -4.14 -20.25
C ASN A 270 -14.23 -4.03 -18.82
N LEU A 271 -14.49 -2.81 -18.39
CA LEU A 271 -15.13 -2.51 -17.11
C LEU A 271 -16.65 -2.44 -17.31
N VAL A 272 -17.40 -3.03 -16.39
CA VAL A 272 -18.86 -3.00 -16.36
C VAL A 272 -19.35 -2.58 -14.98
N TYR A 273 -20.51 -1.93 -14.97
CA TYR A 273 -21.31 -1.70 -13.77
C TYR A 273 -22.64 -2.42 -13.92
N VAL A 274 -23.02 -3.19 -12.90
CA VAL A 274 -24.29 -3.93 -12.83
C VAL A 274 -25.05 -3.45 -11.62
N ASP A 275 -26.31 -3.11 -11.84
CA ASP A 275 -27.27 -2.71 -10.82
C ASP A 275 -28.61 -3.38 -11.14
N ASN A 276 -29.00 -4.34 -10.31
CA ASN A 276 -30.26 -5.05 -10.41
C ASN A 276 -30.83 -5.35 -9.01
N ASP A 277 -31.95 -6.07 -8.93
CA ASP A 277 -32.62 -6.39 -7.66
C ASP A 277 -31.81 -7.29 -6.72
N GLN A 278 -30.82 -8.01 -7.25
CA GLN A 278 -30.00 -8.96 -6.49
C GLN A 278 -28.67 -8.37 -6.07
N GLU A 279 -27.99 -7.66 -6.98
CA GLU A 279 -26.61 -7.22 -6.78
C GLU A 279 -26.37 -5.84 -7.39
N GLU A 280 -25.44 -5.14 -6.79
CA GLU A 280 -24.85 -3.91 -7.32
C GLU A 280 -23.34 -4.00 -7.22
N TYR A 281 -22.63 -3.90 -8.36
CA TYR A 281 -21.17 -4.04 -8.38
C TYR A 281 -20.52 -3.44 -9.62
N TYR A 282 -19.25 -3.09 -9.46
CA TYR A 282 -18.29 -2.90 -10.55
C TYR A 282 -17.49 -4.17 -10.77
N MET A 283 -17.19 -4.50 -12.00
CA MET A 283 -16.31 -5.61 -12.36
C MET A 283 -15.60 -5.27 -13.68
N TYR A 284 -14.34 -5.64 -13.78
CA TYR A 284 -13.66 -5.63 -15.07
C TYR A 284 -13.28 -7.04 -15.51
N THR A 285 -13.29 -7.26 -16.81
CA THR A 285 -12.92 -8.53 -17.43
C THR A 285 -11.67 -8.35 -18.27
N SER A 286 -10.89 -9.41 -18.44
CA SER A 286 -9.74 -9.42 -19.35
C SER A 286 -10.00 -10.34 -20.53
N HIS A 287 -9.66 -9.89 -21.75
CA HIS A 287 -9.76 -10.66 -22.97
C HIS A 287 -8.40 -11.28 -23.33
N GLY A 288 -8.38 -12.62 -23.45
CA GLY A 288 -7.19 -13.38 -23.82
C GLY A 288 -6.28 -13.81 -22.67
N GLU A 289 -5.67 -15.00 -22.82
CA GLU A 289 -4.77 -15.57 -21.80
C GLU A 289 -3.42 -14.83 -21.71
N SER A 290 -3.04 -14.14 -22.77
CA SER A 290 -1.78 -13.37 -22.88
C SER A 290 -1.92 -11.91 -22.45
N SER A 291 -3.09 -11.50 -21.95
CA SER A 291 -3.30 -10.12 -21.48
C SER A 291 -2.25 -9.71 -20.46
N PRO A 292 -1.69 -8.49 -20.57
CA PRO A 292 -0.80 -7.95 -19.54
C PRO A 292 -1.42 -8.07 -18.16
N SER A 293 -0.60 -8.15 -17.12
CA SER A 293 -1.13 -8.19 -15.75
C SER A 293 -1.59 -6.80 -15.35
N VAL A 294 -2.86 -6.70 -15.00
CA VAL A 294 -3.52 -5.50 -14.48
C VAL A 294 -4.26 -5.87 -13.21
N PHE A 295 -4.26 -4.99 -12.22
CA PHE A 295 -5.10 -5.11 -11.02
C PHE A 295 -5.47 -3.74 -10.46
N VAL A 296 -6.59 -3.69 -9.76
CA VAL A 296 -6.99 -2.54 -8.94
C VAL A 296 -6.55 -2.81 -7.51
N SER A 297 -6.00 -1.79 -6.85
CA SER A 297 -5.63 -1.88 -5.43
C SER A 297 -6.09 -0.65 -4.65
N LEU A 298 -6.40 -0.85 -3.38
CA LEU A 298 -6.45 0.22 -2.39
C LEU A 298 -5.13 0.22 -1.64
N ASP A 299 -4.33 1.25 -1.85
CA ASP A 299 -3.00 1.29 -1.24
C ASP A 299 -3.02 1.83 0.19
N MET A 300 -1.87 1.80 0.82
CA MET A 300 -1.68 2.24 2.22
C MET A 300 -1.91 3.73 2.42
N SER A 301 -1.82 4.54 1.37
CA SER A 301 -2.10 5.97 1.40
C SER A 301 -3.58 6.31 1.22
N GLY A 302 -4.44 5.29 1.00
CA GLY A 302 -5.87 5.48 0.79
C GLY A 302 -6.26 5.81 -0.65
N GLN A 303 -5.37 5.66 -1.62
CA GLN A 303 -5.70 5.81 -3.03
C GLN A 303 -6.13 4.48 -3.63
N ILE A 304 -7.23 4.51 -4.41
CA ILE A 304 -7.54 3.42 -5.34
C ILE A 304 -6.68 3.59 -6.58
N LYS A 305 -5.96 2.54 -6.99
CA LYS A 305 -5.01 2.56 -8.10
C LYS A 305 -5.27 1.45 -9.10
N LEU A 306 -5.26 1.79 -10.38
CA LEU A 306 -5.22 0.82 -11.47
C LEU A 306 -3.76 0.62 -11.88
N ASN A 307 -3.25 -0.58 -11.63
CA ASN A 307 -1.85 -0.94 -11.84
C ASN A 307 -1.70 -1.84 -13.07
N HIS A 308 -0.68 -1.60 -13.86
CA HIS A 308 -0.33 -2.37 -15.03
C HIS A 308 1.15 -2.79 -14.96
N TRP A 309 1.45 -4.05 -15.30
CA TRP A 309 2.83 -4.53 -15.38
C TRP A 309 3.48 -4.14 -16.70
N SER A 310 4.54 -3.35 -16.63
CA SER A 310 5.38 -2.99 -17.78
C SER A 310 6.58 -3.93 -17.89
N GLN A 311 6.63 -4.69 -18.98
CA GLN A 311 7.79 -5.54 -19.29
C GLN A 311 9.04 -4.72 -19.59
N ALA A 312 8.88 -3.53 -20.18
CA ALA A 312 10.00 -2.67 -20.57
C ALA A 312 10.73 -2.10 -19.33
N THR A 313 9.98 -1.63 -18.34
CA THR A 313 10.57 -1.06 -17.10
C THR A 313 10.72 -2.09 -15.99
N ARG A 314 10.17 -3.30 -16.15
CA ARG A 314 10.11 -4.36 -15.12
C ARG A 314 9.52 -3.86 -13.80
N SER A 315 8.48 -3.05 -13.88
CA SER A 315 7.81 -2.44 -12.73
C SER A 315 6.31 -2.26 -12.96
N TRP A 316 5.59 -2.12 -11.85
CA TRP A 316 4.19 -1.74 -11.90
C TRP A 316 4.07 -0.25 -12.22
N GLN A 317 3.24 0.07 -13.22
CA GLN A 317 2.91 1.42 -13.63
C GLN A 317 1.48 1.73 -13.23
N ILE A 318 1.25 2.92 -12.66
CA ILE A 318 -0.09 3.38 -12.29
C ILE A 318 -0.70 4.06 -13.51
N ILE A 319 -1.82 3.52 -14.00
CA ILE A 319 -2.58 4.10 -15.12
C ILE A 319 -3.58 5.13 -14.61
N TYR A 320 -4.15 4.88 -13.43
CA TYR A 320 -5.19 5.69 -12.83
C TYR A 320 -5.08 5.63 -11.31
N ALA A 321 -5.30 6.75 -10.65
CA ALA A 321 -5.34 6.84 -9.19
C ALA A 321 -6.43 7.84 -8.76
N GLN A 322 -7.11 7.55 -7.65
CA GLN A 322 -8.05 8.46 -7.02
C GLN A 322 -8.00 8.32 -5.48
N PRO A 323 -8.14 9.40 -4.73
CA PRO A 323 -8.14 10.81 -5.17
C PRO A 323 -6.86 11.19 -5.91
N ASP A 324 -6.92 12.19 -6.81
CA ASP A 324 -5.75 12.65 -7.58
C ASP A 324 -4.64 13.17 -6.66
N ASP A 325 -5.01 13.92 -5.62
CA ASP A 325 -4.07 14.36 -4.59
C ASP A 325 -3.86 13.22 -3.56
N PRO A 326 -2.66 12.64 -3.48
CA PRO A 326 -2.37 11.59 -2.53
C PRO A 326 -2.36 12.04 -1.06
N CYS A 327 -2.43 13.35 -0.80
CA CYS A 327 -2.60 13.91 0.55
C CYS A 327 -4.07 14.10 0.95
N ASN A 328 -5.01 13.88 0.03
CA ASN A 328 -6.44 14.04 0.28
C ASN A 328 -7.02 13.03 1.29
N PRO A 329 -6.57 11.74 1.33
CA PRO A 329 -7.03 10.83 2.38
C PRO A 329 -6.65 11.35 3.77
N PRO A 330 -7.61 11.38 4.71
CA PRO A 330 -7.33 11.80 6.08
C PRO A 330 -6.25 10.93 6.71
N ALA A 331 -5.33 11.55 7.40
CA ALA A 331 -4.22 10.87 8.08
C ALA A 331 -3.29 10.05 7.15
N ALA A 332 -3.21 10.38 5.84
CA ALA A 332 -2.29 9.72 4.91
C ALA A 332 -0.84 9.66 5.44
N CYS A 333 -0.46 10.65 6.25
CA CYS A 333 0.85 10.76 6.88
C CYS A 333 0.86 10.52 8.41
N GLY A 334 -0.30 10.31 9.04
CA GLY A 334 -0.42 10.21 10.49
C GLY A 334 -0.38 11.57 11.21
N PRO A 335 -0.47 11.57 12.55
CA PRO A 335 -0.54 12.80 13.34
C PRO A 335 0.77 13.59 13.34
N PHE A 336 0.64 14.90 13.46
CA PHE A 336 1.75 15.88 13.53
C PHE A 336 2.71 15.85 12.35
N THR A 337 2.17 15.54 11.17
CA THR A 337 2.90 15.53 9.91
C THR A 337 2.37 16.59 8.95
N VAL A 338 3.22 16.96 7.99
CA VAL A 338 2.86 17.76 6.82
C VAL A 338 3.00 16.87 5.60
N CYS A 339 1.89 16.67 4.89
CA CYS A 339 1.87 15.93 3.64
C CYS A 339 2.19 16.85 2.46
N ARG A 340 3.05 16.38 1.56
CA ARG A 340 3.31 17.01 0.25
C ARG A 340 2.94 16.02 -0.84
N GLY A 341 1.99 16.41 -1.70
CA GLY A 341 1.54 15.58 -2.80
C GLY A 341 2.38 15.81 -4.04
N ASN A 342 3.09 14.85 -4.53
CA ASN A 342 3.54 14.59 -5.89
C ASN A 342 4.95 14.00 -5.94
N PRO A 343 5.17 12.86 -6.60
CA PRO A 343 4.21 11.94 -7.21
C PRO A 343 3.63 10.92 -6.21
N ASN A 344 4.20 10.84 -5.02
CA ASN A 344 3.75 10.03 -3.89
C ASN A 344 3.65 10.92 -2.66
N PRO A 345 2.77 10.63 -1.69
CA PRO A 345 2.70 11.43 -0.49
C PRO A 345 4.06 11.41 0.21
N SER A 346 4.74 12.56 0.22
CA SER A 346 5.91 12.80 1.04
C SER A 346 5.43 13.35 2.37
N CYS A 347 5.76 12.66 3.45
CA CYS A 347 5.39 13.04 4.79
C CYS A 347 6.61 13.55 5.52
N ASP A 348 6.51 14.75 6.06
CA ASP A 348 7.53 15.33 6.93
C ASP A 348 6.95 15.56 8.32
N CYS A 349 7.74 15.37 9.37
CA CYS A 349 7.32 15.80 10.70
C CYS A 349 7.19 17.31 10.77
N MET A 350 6.22 17.81 11.54
CA MET A 350 6.17 19.22 11.91
C MET A 350 7.45 19.62 12.64
N GLU A 351 7.77 20.94 12.65
CA GLU A 351 8.94 21.45 13.37
C GLU A 351 8.88 21.06 14.84
N SER A 352 10.03 20.62 15.39
CA SER A 352 10.17 20.14 16.78
C SER A 352 9.43 18.83 17.08
N PHE A 353 9.13 18.05 16.03
CA PHE A 353 8.62 16.69 16.12
C PHE A 353 9.56 15.72 15.42
N SER A 354 9.58 14.48 15.86
CA SER A 354 10.31 13.37 15.24
C SER A 354 9.40 12.21 14.94
N GLN A 355 9.79 11.37 13.99
CA GLN A 355 9.06 10.16 13.66
C GLN A 355 8.84 9.30 14.91
N ASN A 356 7.59 8.92 15.16
CA ASN A 356 7.24 8.06 16.30
C ASN A 356 7.93 6.70 16.21
N SER A 357 7.97 6.13 14.99
CA SER A 357 8.70 4.90 14.69
C SER A 357 9.44 5.06 13.36
N PRO A 358 10.76 5.41 13.37
CA PRO A 358 11.55 5.47 12.14
C PRO A 358 11.60 4.14 11.38
N GLN A 359 11.41 3.03 12.08
CA GLN A 359 11.42 1.70 11.49
C GLN A 359 10.15 1.44 10.67
N ASP A 360 8.98 1.81 11.21
CA ASP A 360 7.71 1.68 10.49
C ASP A 360 7.68 2.58 9.26
N TRP A 361 8.25 3.78 9.34
CA TRP A 361 8.37 4.70 8.22
C TRP A 361 9.17 4.14 7.04
N LYS A 362 10.19 3.30 7.28
CA LYS A 362 10.91 2.59 6.22
C LYS A 362 10.01 1.64 5.45
N PHE A 363 8.98 1.10 6.10
CA PHE A 363 8.01 0.20 5.51
C PHE A 363 6.73 0.90 5.06
N GLN A 364 6.78 2.23 5.00
CA GLN A 364 5.66 3.09 4.59
C GLN A 364 4.44 3.01 5.53
N ASP A 365 4.58 2.46 6.72
CA ASP A 365 3.59 2.63 7.77
C ASP A 365 3.84 3.97 8.47
N ARG A 366 2.99 4.94 8.17
CA ARG A 366 3.07 6.31 8.70
C ARG A 366 1.94 6.61 9.67
N THR A 367 1.13 5.61 10.00
CA THR A 367 -0.05 5.75 10.87
C THR A 367 0.30 6.28 12.25
N GLY A 368 1.50 5.94 12.77
CA GLY A 368 2.00 6.47 14.03
C GLY A 368 2.45 7.93 13.98
N GLY A 369 2.60 8.53 12.78
CA GLY A 369 2.98 9.92 12.58
C GLY A 369 4.24 10.34 13.32
N CYS A 370 4.20 11.54 13.91
CA CYS A 370 5.30 12.15 14.62
C CYS A 370 4.91 12.48 16.08
N ILE A 371 5.90 12.49 16.95
CA ILE A 371 5.77 12.84 18.37
C ILE A 371 6.61 14.07 18.68
N ARG A 372 6.19 14.83 19.69
CA ARG A 372 6.93 16.01 20.17
C ARG A 372 8.30 15.60 20.70
N ASN A 373 9.34 16.36 20.33
CA ASN A 373 10.68 16.18 20.89
C ASN A 373 10.73 16.59 22.37
N THR A 374 9.89 17.55 22.75
CA THR A 374 9.76 18.07 24.11
C THR A 374 8.31 18.03 24.56
N PRO A 375 8.00 17.44 25.72
CA PRO A 375 6.68 17.54 26.31
C PRO A 375 6.31 19.01 26.61
N LEU A 376 5.02 19.33 26.51
CA LEU A 376 4.51 20.62 26.92
C LEU A 376 4.56 20.75 28.45
N HIS A 377 4.80 21.97 28.91
CA HIS A 377 4.84 22.29 30.35
C HIS A 377 3.47 22.62 30.95
N CYS A 378 2.42 22.55 30.15
CA CYS A 378 1.07 22.76 30.63
C CYS A 378 0.62 21.60 31.51
N THR A 379 0.77 21.74 32.82
CA THR A 379 0.25 20.80 33.82
C THR A 379 -1.06 21.31 34.42
N SER A 380 -1.94 20.38 34.76
CA SER A 380 -3.23 20.67 35.40
C SER A 380 -3.10 21.25 36.79
N ASP A 381 -1.90 21.41 37.30
CA ASP A 381 -1.64 22.00 38.62
C ASP A 381 -1.91 23.51 38.59
N LYS A 382 -3.00 23.90 39.20
CA LYS A 382 -3.53 25.27 39.31
C LYS A 382 -2.57 26.29 39.92
N ASN A 383 -1.35 25.91 40.29
CA ASN A 383 -0.36 26.77 40.96
C ASN A 383 0.77 27.28 40.08
N ILE A 384 0.82 26.90 38.78
CA ILE A 384 1.83 27.41 37.83
C ILE A 384 1.17 28.43 36.93
N THR A 385 1.30 29.69 37.26
CA THR A 385 0.70 30.83 36.54
C THR A 385 1.46 31.27 35.27
N SER A 386 2.51 30.58 34.88
CA SER A 386 3.23 30.87 33.64
C SER A 386 3.49 29.59 32.82
N SER A 387 2.65 29.36 31.81
CA SER A 387 3.01 28.40 30.76
C SER A 387 4.24 28.93 30.01
N THR A 388 5.30 28.13 29.98
CA THR A 388 6.48 28.44 29.17
C THR A 388 6.28 28.00 27.72
N ASP A 389 5.13 27.44 27.38
CA ASP A 389 4.78 27.06 26.04
C ASP A 389 4.47 28.28 25.17
N MET A 390 4.75 28.19 23.88
CA MET A 390 4.54 29.24 22.88
C MET A 390 3.90 28.69 21.62
N PHE A 391 3.26 29.56 20.84
CA PHE A 391 2.70 29.18 19.55
C PHE A 391 3.65 29.58 18.41
N GLN A 392 4.09 28.57 17.62
CA GLN A 392 4.92 28.72 16.43
C GLN A 392 4.04 28.80 15.18
N PRO A 393 4.12 29.86 14.35
CA PRO A 393 3.39 29.93 13.10
C PRO A 393 3.97 28.99 12.05
N ILE A 394 3.11 28.20 11.43
CA ILE A 394 3.41 27.38 10.23
C ILE A 394 2.54 27.93 9.11
N ALA A 395 3.14 28.59 8.16
CA ALA A 395 2.45 29.23 7.03
C ALA A 395 2.40 28.33 5.80
N GLN A 396 1.53 28.67 4.86
CA GLN A 396 1.38 28.01 3.56
C GLN A 396 0.98 26.54 3.70
N VAL A 397 0.08 26.25 4.62
CA VAL A 397 -0.48 24.92 4.84
C VAL A 397 -2.00 24.97 4.71
N THR A 398 -2.61 23.83 4.35
CA THR A 398 -4.04 23.65 4.58
C THR A 398 -4.26 23.34 6.05
N LEU A 399 -5.38 23.80 6.60
CA LEU A 399 -5.69 23.58 8.00
C LEU A 399 -6.02 22.10 8.26
N PRO A 400 -5.71 21.59 9.47
CA PRO A 400 -6.04 20.22 9.85
C PRO A 400 -7.54 19.94 9.77
N TYR A 401 -7.89 18.69 9.63
CA TYR A 401 -9.26 18.23 9.63
C TYR A 401 -9.93 18.45 11.01
N ASN A 402 -11.26 18.65 11.04
CA ASN A 402 -12.08 18.77 12.25
C ASN A 402 -11.69 19.92 13.21
N PRO A 403 -11.66 21.18 12.79
CA PRO A 403 -11.47 22.28 13.73
C PRO A 403 -12.67 22.39 14.68
N GLN A 404 -12.40 22.66 15.94
CA GLN A 404 -13.43 23.17 16.86
C GLN A 404 -13.55 24.66 16.62
N ILE A 405 -14.68 25.11 16.08
CA ILE A 405 -14.93 26.55 15.93
C ILE A 405 -15.28 27.09 17.29
N ILE A 406 -14.43 27.97 17.82
CA ILE A 406 -14.66 28.68 19.06
C ILE A 406 -14.99 30.15 18.75
N ALA A 407 -15.66 30.79 19.69
CA ALA A 407 -16.21 32.13 19.61
C ALA A 407 -15.40 33.17 18.78
N VAL A 408 -16.08 34.11 18.24
CA VAL A 408 -15.54 35.27 17.51
C VAL A 408 -14.47 35.94 18.38
N ALA A 409 -13.21 35.92 17.90
CA ALA A 409 -12.14 36.72 18.48
C ALA A 409 -11.89 37.96 17.59
N SER A 410 -11.74 39.09 18.17
CA SER A 410 -11.54 40.33 17.42
C SER A 410 -10.12 40.44 16.86
N THR A 411 -9.16 39.76 17.51
CA THR A 411 -7.75 39.80 17.14
C THR A 411 -7.10 38.42 17.28
N GLN A 412 -5.98 38.21 16.55
CA GLN A 412 -5.16 37.03 16.71
C GLN A 412 -4.61 36.90 18.14
N SER A 413 -4.22 38.01 18.78
CA SER A 413 -3.68 37.98 20.16
C SER A 413 -4.71 37.50 21.19
N GLU A 414 -5.97 37.90 21.02
CA GLU A 414 -7.08 37.42 21.85
C GLU A 414 -7.26 35.89 21.68
N CYS A 415 -7.14 35.38 20.45
CA CYS A 415 -7.17 33.97 20.16
C CYS A 415 -6.02 33.22 20.85
N GLU A 416 -4.80 33.74 20.75
CA GLU A 416 -3.60 33.18 21.36
C GLU A 416 -3.67 33.14 22.90
N GLU A 417 -4.03 34.25 23.52
CA GLU A 417 -4.15 34.37 24.99
C GLU A 417 -5.20 33.41 25.55
N THR A 418 -6.35 33.29 24.87
CA THR A 418 -7.42 32.38 25.27
C THR A 418 -6.94 30.93 25.32
N PHE A 419 -6.11 30.51 24.35
CA PHE A 419 -5.70 29.12 24.21
C PHE A 419 -4.37 28.77 24.87
N LEU A 420 -3.54 29.74 25.20
CA LEU A 420 -2.36 29.49 26.06
C LEU A 420 -2.78 28.96 27.44
N GLY A 421 -3.88 29.45 27.97
CA GLY A 421 -4.46 28.96 29.22
C GLY A 421 -5.09 27.57 29.17
N SER A 422 -5.38 27.04 27.96
CA SER A 422 -5.99 25.72 27.77
C SER A 422 -4.94 24.67 27.46
N CYS A 423 -4.70 23.73 28.38
CA CYS A 423 -3.71 22.65 28.20
C CYS A 423 -4.09 21.66 27.11
N SER A 424 -5.35 21.55 26.74
CA SER A 424 -5.83 20.68 25.66
C SER A 424 -5.55 21.25 24.27
N CYS A 425 -5.34 22.57 24.14
CA CYS A 425 -5.11 23.21 22.86
C CYS A 425 -3.74 22.82 22.30
N THR A 426 -3.75 22.18 21.14
CA THR A 426 -2.55 21.77 20.39
C THR A 426 -2.16 22.82 19.38
N ALA A 427 -3.14 23.39 18.68
CA ALA A 427 -2.93 24.43 17.69
C ALA A 427 -4.17 25.29 17.52
N TYR A 428 -3.98 26.50 16.99
CA TYR A 428 -5.07 27.35 16.54
C TYR A 428 -4.77 27.99 15.17
N SER A 429 -5.79 28.48 14.51
CA SER A 429 -5.69 29.38 13.35
C SER A 429 -6.65 30.53 13.52
N TYR A 430 -6.24 31.71 13.06
CA TYR A 430 -7.07 32.92 13.08
C TYR A 430 -7.27 33.41 11.64
N LYS A 431 -8.53 33.51 11.23
CA LYS A 431 -8.91 33.98 9.89
C LYS A 431 -10.33 34.59 9.94
N ASP A 432 -10.55 35.70 9.25
CA ASP A 432 -11.85 36.36 9.11
C ASP A 432 -12.57 36.56 10.46
N SER A 433 -11.84 37.04 11.46
CA SER A 433 -12.34 37.25 12.84
C SER A 433 -12.87 35.98 13.53
N LYS A 434 -12.35 34.80 13.14
CA LYS A 434 -12.70 33.51 13.73
C LYS A 434 -11.45 32.78 14.19
N CYS A 435 -11.53 32.21 15.39
CA CYS A 435 -10.56 31.23 15.89
C CYS A 435 -11.01 29.82 15.56
N SER A 436 -10.17 29.09 14.86
CA SER A 436 -10.30 27.64 14.70
C SER A 436 -9.27 26.98 15.60
N VAL A 437 -9.67 25.99 16.39
CA VAL A 437 -8.82 25.36 17.40
C VAL A 437 -8.84 23.85 17.24
N TRP A 438 -7.69 23.24 17.46
CA TRP A 438 -7.51 21.81 17.46
C TRP A 438 -6.97 21.34 18.81
N ASN A 439 -7.63 20.35 19.37
CA ASN A 439 -7.20 19.67 20.60
C ASN A 439 -6.70 18.26 20.23
N GLY A 440 -5.63 17.79 20.86
CA GLY A 440 -5.08 16.47 20.60
C GLY A 440 -4.25 16.41 19.32
N GLU A 441 -4.47 15.39 18.50
CA GLU A 441 -3.68 15.12 17.28
C GLU A 441 -4.07 16.03 16.12
N LEU A 442 -3.06 16.51 15.39
CA LEU A 442 -3.24 17.26 14.15
C LEU A 442 -3.09 16.31 12.96
N LEU A 443 -4.16 16.13 12.20
CA LEU A 443 -4.20 15.25 11.03
C LEU A 443 -4.43 16.05 9.75
N SER A 444 -3.96 15.51 8.62
CA SER A 444 -4.26 16.04 7.28
C SER A 444 -3.78 17.46 7.03
N VAL A 445 -2.67 17.86 7.61
CA VAL A 445 -2.00 19.11 7.26
C VAL A 445 -1.24 18.89 5.97
N THR A 446 -1.53 19.68 4.93
CA THR A 446 -0.88 19.57 3.63
C THR A 446 -0.14 20.84 3.27
N ARG A 447 0.93 20.73 2.48
CA ARG A 447 1.63 21.85 1.89
C ARG A 447 1.72 21.64 0.38
N ASN A 448 1.10 22.54 -0.36
CA ASN A 448 1.20 22.57 -1.81
C ASN A 448 2.36 23.48 -2.22
N ASP A 449 3.46 22.89 -2.69
CA ASP A 449 4.62 23.61 -3.22
C ASP A 449 4.41 24.04 -4.71
N GLY A 450 3.21 23.80 -5.27
CA GLY A 450 2.82 24.17 -6.63
C GLY A 450 2.41 25.65 -6.74
N ILE A 451 2.74 26.27 -7.88
CA ILE A 451 2.62 27.72 -8.12
C ILE A 451 1.15 28.19 -8.15
N GLU A 452 0.16 27.32 -8.28
CA GLU A 452 -1.21 27.70 -8.63
C GLU A 452 -2.19 27.79 -7.45
N TYR A 453 -1.89 27.14 -6.30
CA TYR A 453 -2.75 27.17 -5.10
C TYR A 453 -1.92 27.26 -3.81
N ILE A 454 -1.31 28.41 -3.57
CA ILE A 454 -0.68 28.66 -2.27
C ILE A 454 -1.80 28.93 -1.26
N SER A 455 -2.08 27.97 -0.37
CA SER A 455 -2.91 28.26 0.81
C SER A 455 -2.26 29.40 1.58
N LYS A 456 -3.05 30.45 1.87
CA LYS A 456 -2.61 31.61 2.69
C LYS A 456 -2.83 31.34 4.18
N ASP A 457 -3.27 30.15 4.53
CA ASP A 457 -3.63 29.83 5.90
C ASP A 457 -2.37 29.63 6.75
N VAL A 458 -2.49 30.02 8.01
CA VAL A 458 -1.43 29.89 9.02
C VAL A 458 -2.00 29.11 10.19
N ILE A 459 -1.33 28.04 10.56
CA ILE A 459 -1.60 27.32 11.81
C ILE A 459 -0.53 27.70 12.84
N TYR A 460 -0.96 27.99 14.04
CA TYR A 460 -0.12 28.31 15.19
C TYR A 460 -0.02 27.07 16.07
N LEU A 461 1.11 26.38 15.98
CA LEU A 461 1.38 25.11 16.68
C LEU A 461 1.97 25.38 18.05
N ARG A 462 1.39 24.80 19.11
CA ARG A 462 1.92 24.92 20.47
C ARG A 462 3.17 24.09 20.64
N LEU A 463 4.27 24.75 21.07
CA LEU A 463 5.57 24.14 21.35
C LEU A 463 6.06 24.53 22.75
N ALA A 464 6.90 23.68 23.34
CA ALA A 464 7.65 24.06 24.52
C ALA A 464 8.63 25.20 24.19
N ALA A 465 8.83 26.17 25.09
CA ALA A 465 9.63 27.35 24.83
C ALA A 465 11.04 27.08 24.34
N LYS A 466 11.65 25.97 24.80
CA LYS A 466 13.01 25.59 24.34
C LYS A 466 13.07 25.12 22.88
N ASP A 467 11.95 24.67 22.34
CA ASP A 467 11.83 24.21 20.94
C ASP A 467 11.38 25.35 20.02
N PHE A 468 11.04 26.52 20.60
CA PHE A 468 10.69 27.70 19.83
C PHE A 468 11.93 28.29 19.17
N ILE A 469 11.94 28.38 17.85
CA ILE A 469 13.04 28.96 17.08
C ILE A 469 12.71 30.42 16.73
N PRO A 470 13.24 31.41 17.48
CA PRO A 470 13.06 32.82 17.17
C PRO A 470 13.82 33.12 15.87
N GLY A 471 13.11 33.32 14.78
CA GLY A 471 13.77 33.85 13.57
C GLY A 471 13.62 33.07 12.27
N LEU A 472 12.79 32.01 12.19
CA LEU A 472 12.42 31.40 10.90
C LEU A 472 11.59 32.36 9.99
N ARG A 473 11.42 33.60 10.41
CA ARG A 473 10.91 34.72 9.60
C ARG A 473 11.96 35.30 8.63
N LYS A 474 13.21 34.84 8.65
CA LYS A 474 14.25 35.31 7.72
C LYS A 474 14.44 34.31 6.61
N ASN A 475 13.95 34.72 5.43
CA ASN A 475 14.41 34.30 4.11
C ASN A 475 15.59 33.33 4.16
N LYS A 476 15.39 32.07 3.77
CA LYS A 476 16.48 31.32 3.15
C LYS A 476 17.03 32.20 2.04
N ARG A 477 18.11 32.96 2.31
CA ARG A 477 18.94 33.54 1.26
C ARG A 477 19.30 32.34 0.38
N LYS A 478 18.72 32.29 -0.81
CA LYS A 478 19.22 31.42 -1.87
C LYS A 478 20.72 31.64 -1.87
N PRO A 479 21.55 30.58 -1.80
CA PRO A 479 23.00 30.77 -1.99
C PRO A 479 23.12 31.56 -3.28
N ASN A 480 23.84 32.68 -3.22
CA ASN A 480 24.01 33.56 -4.37
C ASN A 480 24.59 32.70 -5.50
N VAL A 481 23.76 32.29 -6.43
CA VAL A 481 24.19 31.53 -7.62
C VAL A 481 25.29 32.27 -8.36
N GLY A 482 25.31 33.60 -8.23
CA GLY A 482 26.39 34.46 -8.77
C GLY A 482 27.77 34.23 -8.16
N VAL A 483 27.91 33.82 -6.88
CA VAL A 483 29.23 33.57 -6.26
C VAL A 483 29.76 32.19 -6.68
N VAL A 484 28.89 31.20 -6.82
CA VAL A 484 29.30 29.85 -7.25
C VAL A 484 29.71 29.87 -8.74
N THR A 485 28.98 30.61 -9.58
CA THR A 485 29.29 30.72 -11.02
C THR A 485 30.56 31.51 -11.26
N SER A 486 30.84 32.59 -10.50
CA SER A 486 32.10 33.35 -10.63
C SER A 486 33.32 32.53 -10.20
N ALA A 487 33.24 31.73 -9.12
CA ALA A 487 34.34 30.86 -8.71
C ALA A 487 34.63 29.75 -9.73
N SER A 488 33.59 29.20 -10.36
CA SER A 488 33.74 28.17 -11.41
C SER A 488 34.36 28.74 -12.69
N ILE A 489 34.00 29.96 -13.10
CA ILE A 489 34.54 30.61 -14.31
C ILE A 489 36.01 30.97 -14.08
N ILE A 490 36.41 31.49 -12.91
CA ILE A 490 37.78 31.79 -12.56
C ILE A 490 38.62 30.52 -12.50
N GLY A 491 38.14 29.44 -11.91
CA GLY A 491 38.82 28.15 -11.87
C GLY A 491 39.08 27.56 -13.25
N PHE A 492 38.07 27.63 -14.15
CA PHE A 492 38.20 27.15 -15.53
C PHE A 492 39.17 28.02 -16.35
N GLY A 493 39.15 29.35 -16.15
CA GLY A 493 40.09 30.27 -16.78
C GLY A 493 41.54 30.02 -16.40
N LEU A 494 41.82 29.76 -15.12
CA LEU A 494 43.15 29.41 -14.62
C LEU A 494 43.66 28.07 -15.17
N LEU A 495 42.80 27.06 -15.26
CA LEU A 495 43.10 25.75 -15.86
C LEU A 495 43.45 25.88 -17.35
N MET A 496 42.70 26.67 -18.11
CA MET A 496 42.98 26.93 -19.54
C MET A 496 44.30 27.70 -19.73
N LEU A 497 44.57 28.64 -18.85
CA LEU A 497 45.83 29.40 -18.91
C LEU A 497 47.05 28.51 -18.61
N MET A 498 46.94 27.63 -17.62
CA MET A 498 47.97 26.62 -17.34
C MET A 498 48.19 25.66 -18.51
N PHE A 499 47.11 25.25 -19.16
CA PHE A 499 47.19 24.35 -20.32
C PHE A 499 47.86 25.03 -21.53
N LEU A 500 47.57 26.31 -21.79
CA LEU A 500 48.21 27.10 -22.82
C LEU A 500 49.70 27.33 -22.52
N LEU A 501 50.09 27.58 -21.28
CA LEU A 501 51.48 27.71 -20.86
C LEU A 501 52.24 26.38 -21.00
N LEU A 502 51.61 25.23 -20.75
CA LEU A 502 52.22 23.92 -20.96
C LEU A 502 52.43 23.62 -22.46
N ILE A 503 51.48 23.98 -23.31
CA ILE A 503 51.61 23.85 -24.77
C ILE A 503 52.73 24.78 -25.28
N TRP A 504 52.80 26.03 -24.78
CA TRP A 504 53.81 26.97 -25.17
C TRP A 504 55.22 26.52 -24.75
N ARG A 505 55.36 25.98 -23.51
CA ARG A 505 56.60 25.39 -22.98
C ARG A 505 57.05 24.16 -23.76
N ASN A 506 56.12 23.33 -24.25
CA ASN A 506 56.44 22.18 -25.08
C ASN A 506 56.80 22.55 -26.53
N LYS A 507 56.25 23.64 -27.07
CA LYS A 507 56.69 24.16 -28.39
C LYS A 507 58.10 24.76 -28.38
N PHE A 508 58.54 25.35 -27.25
CA PHE A 508 59.88 25.89 -27.12
C PHE A 508 60.99 24.86 -26.88
N LYS A 509 60.63 23.59 -26.62
CA LYS A 509 61.60 22.48 -26.51
C LYS A 509 61.91 21.80 -27.86
N TRP A 510 61.29 22.26 -28.95
CA TRP A 510 61.49 21.73 -30.28
C TRP A 510 62.09 22.75 -31.29
N TRP A 511 62.68 23.80 -30.75
CA TRP A 511 63.53 24.71 -31.51
C TRP A 511 64.95 24.72 -30.93
#